data_a3fb500d8a0a3115f0c864b3a4a0fabe
#
_entry.id   a3fb500d8a0a3115f0c864b3a4a0fabe
#
_cell.length_a   1.000
_cell.length_b   1.000
_cell.length_c   1.000
_cell.angle_alpha   90.00
_cell.angle_beta   90.00
_cell.angle_gamma   90.00
#
_symmetry.space_group_name_H-M   'P 1'
#
loop_
_entity.id
_entity.type
_entity.pdbx_description
1 polymer ?
#
loop_
_entity_poly.entity_id
_entity_poly.type
_entity_poly.pdbx_seq_one_letter_code
_entity_poly.pdbx_strand_id
1 'polypeptide(L)'
;MRPHLRNSLILCVLTLSVYAQTFSFGFVTIDDPSWIVNNAFVNSGVNATNVRWAFSFNTVDALSNWMPLTFLSLMVDAQLFGMGGGGFHLTNVLLHCASALFLYAALVQMTGATTKSAIVAALFAVHPLHVESVAWVTERKDVLSLCFGHAAIWAYAMYVTAAQ
;
A
#
# COMPACT_ATOMS: atom_id res chain seq x y z
N MET A 1 -25.77 9.11 10.15
CA MET A 1 -24.49 8.35 10.02
C MET A 1 -23.44 9.01 10.90
N ARG A 2 -22.69 8.25 11.69
CA ARG A 2 -21.64 8.82 12.58
C ARG A 2 -20.58 9.55 11.71
N PRO A 3 -20.11 10.76 12.12
CA PRO A 3 -19.19 11.57 11.29
C PRO A 3 -17.94 10.81 10.82
N HIS A 4 -17.39 9.97 11.70
CA HIS A 4 -16.23 9.13 11.37
C HIS A 4 -16.49 8.19 10.21
N LEU A 5 -17.61 7.44 10.25
CA LEU A 5 -17.96 6.49 9.19
C LEU A 5 -18.18 7.21 7.85
N ARG A 6 -18.88 8.34 7.86
CA ARG A 6 -19.10 9.16 6.65
C ARG A 6 -17.77 9.61 6.04
N ASN A 7 -16.87 10.17 6.86
CA ASN A 7 -15.58 10.67 6.37
C ASN A 7 -14.70 9.52 5.85
N SER A 8 -14.67 8.38 6.52
CA SER A 8 -13.96 7.19 6.04
C SER A 8 -14.49 6.69 4.69
N LEU A 9 -15.81 6.65 4.51
CA LEU A 9 -16.42 6.28 3.22
C LEU A 9 -16.07 7.27 2.12
N ILE A 10 -16.11 8.57 2.41
CA ILE A 10 -15.71 9.61 1.45
C ILE A 10 -14.25 9.43 1.02
N LEU A 11 -13.35 9.18 1.98
CA LEU A 11 -11.93 8.94 1.68
C LEU A 11 -11.73 7.70 0.81
N CYS A 12 -12.42 6.59 1.11
CA CYS A 12 -12.36 5.39 0.29
C CYS A 12 -12.86 5.65 -1.14
N VAL A 13 -14.04 6.25 -1.27
CA VAL A 13 -14.63 6.54 -2.59
C VAL A 13 -13.72 7.48 -3.39
N LEU A 14 -13.20 8.52 -2.75
CA LEU A 14 -12.29 9.49 -3.38
C LEU A 14 -11.03 8.80 -3.90
N THR A 15 -10.35 8.02 -3.04
CA THR A 15 -9.12 7.30 -3.40
C THR A 15 -9.38 6.32 -4.54
N LEU A 16 -10.40 5.47 -4.42
CA LEU A 16 -10.76 4.50 -5.44
C LEU A 16 -11.14 5.16 -6.77
N SER A 17 -11.85 6.28 -6.75
CA SER A 17 -12.25 6.98 -7.97
C SER A 17 -11.06 7.59 -8.72
N VAL A 18 -10.10 8.19 -7.99
CA VAL A 18 -8.90 8.79 -8.60
C VAL A 18 -8.01 7.74 -9.25
N TYR A 19 -7.85 6.57 -8.59
CA TYR A 19 -6.95 5.51 -9.06
C TYR A 19 -7.67 4.39 -9.84
N ALA A 20 -8.98 4.47 -10.09
CA ALA A 20 -9.74 3.42 -10.77
C ALA A 20 -9.17 3.02 -12.14
N GLN A 21 -8.61 3.97 -12.88
CA GLN A 21 -8.00 3.71 -14.17
C GLN A 21 -6.79 2.75 -14.11
N THR A 22 -6.08 2.69 -12.97
CA THR A 22 -4.90 1.83 -12.83
C THR A 22 -5.24 0.34 -12.89
N PHE A 23 -6.49 -0.05 -12.62
CA PHE A 23 -6.93 -1.45 -12.69
C PHE A 23 -6.86 -2.03 -14.10
N SER A 24 -6.84 -1.18 -15.13
CA SER A 24 -6.66 -1.58 -16.53
C SER A 24 -5.22 -1.49 -17.01
N PHE A 25 -4.28 -1.05 -16.16
CA PHE A 25 -2.89 -0.92 -16.54
C PHE A 25 -2.16 -2.28 -16.52
N GLY A 26 -1.19 -2.42 -17.43
CA GLY A 26 -0.21 -3.48 -17.41
C GLY A 26 1.01 -3.10 -16.57
N PHE A 27 2.02 -3.95 -16.62
CA PHE A 27 3.31 -3.70 -15.99
C PHE A 27 4.12 -2.68 -16.77
N VAL A 28 4.89 -1.85 -16.06
CA VAL A 28 5.81 -0.87 -16.64
C VAL A 28 7.11 -1.56 -17.04
N THR A 29 7.72 -1.16 -18.15
CA THR A 29 8.89 -1.83 -18.74
C THR A 29 10.24 -1.51 -18.08
N ILE A 30 10.25 -0.83 -16.94
CA ILE A 30 11.49 -0.46 -16.22
C ILE A 30 11.87 -1.56 -15.22
N ASP A 31 11.22 -1.63 -14.05
CA ASP A 31 11.57 -2.56 -12.98
C ASP A 31 10.61 -3.76 -12.87
N ASP A 32 9.34 -3.59 -13.29
CA ASP A 32 8.34 -4.65 -13.19
C ASP A 32 8.77 -5.94 -13.90
N PRO A 33 9.49 -5.93 -15.05
CA PRO A 33 9.98 -7.15 -15.66
C PRO A 33 10.92 -7.95 -14.77
N SER A 34 11.89 -7.31 -14.14
CA SER A 34 12.90 -7.98 -13.30
C SER A 34 12.36 -8.37 -11.92
N TRP A 35 11.48 -7.56 -11.36
CA TRP A 35 10.97 -7.78 -10.00
C TRP A 35 9.75 -8.69 -9.96
N ILE A 36 8.96 -8.71 -11.04
CA ILE A 36 7.66 -9.39 -11.07
C ILE A 36 7.58 -10.37 -12.23
N VAL A 37 7.58 -9.87 -13.48
CA VAL A 37 7.19 -10.66 -14.65
C VAL A 37 8.16 -11.83 -14.92
N ASN A 38 9.47 -11.59 -14.84
CA ASN A 38 10.51 -12.60 -15.07
C ASN A 38 11.06 -13.21 -13.76
N ASN A 39 10.50 -12.83 -12.60
CA ASN A 39 10.93 -13.33 -11.30
C ASN A 39 10.20 -14.64 -10.96
N ALA A 40 10.88 -15.78 -11.12
CA ALA A 40 10.32 -17.10 -10.87
C ALA A 40 9.81 -17.28 -9.43
N PHE A 41 10.43 -16.61 -8.44
CA PHE A 41 10.01 -16.69 -7.05
C PHE A 41 8.69 -15.95 -6.82
N VAL A 42 8.51 -14.79 -7.46
CA VAL A 42 7.24 -14.03 -7.38
C VAL A 42 6.14 -14.77 -8.14
N ASN A 43 6.42 -15.21 -9.37
CA ASN A 43 5.42 -15.84 -10.24
C ASN A 43 4.85 -17.16 -9.69
N SER A 44 5.65 -17.91 -8.95
CA SER A 44 5.21 -19.17 -8.35
C SER A 44 4.46 -19.01 -7.01
N GLY A 45 4.23 -17.77 -6.59
CA GLY A 45 3.43 -17.45 -5.39
C GLY A 45 4.12 -17.77 -4.08
N VAL A 46 3.35 -17.83 -3.00
CA VAL A 46 3.86 -18.02 -1.63
C VAL A 46 4.11 -19.50 -1.36
N ASN A 47 5.35 -19.85 -1.11
CA ASN A 47 5.78 -21.18 -0.61
C ASN A 47 7.03 -21.01 0.27
N ALA A 48 7.43 -22.07 0.98
CA ALA A 48 8.55 -22.02 1.92
C ALA A 48 9.88 -21.59 1.27
N THR A 49 10.13 -21.99 0.03
CA THR A 49 11.35 -21.64 -0.71
C THR A 49 11.33 -20.16 -1.07
N ASN A 50 10.22 -19.66 -1.59
CA ASN A 50 10.08 -18.26 -1.99
C ASN A 50 10.11 -17.31 -0.79
N VAL A 51 9.50 -17.70 0.33
CA VAL A 51 9.60 -16.93 1.58
C VAL A 51 11.06 -16.84 2.05
N ARG A 52 11.80 -17.96 2.05
CA ARG A 52 13.23 -17.94 2.40
C ARG A 52 14.03 -17.07 1.46
N TRP A 53 13.75 -17.12 0.15
CA TRP A 53 14.38 -16.25 -0.83
C TRP A 53 14.11 -14.78 -0.54
N ALA A 54 12.85 -14.38 -0.28
CA ALA A 54 12.49 -12.99 0.02
C ALA A 54 13.23 -12.41 1.22
N PHE A 55 13.52 -13.24 2.25
CA PHE A 55 14.28 -12.83 3.42
C PHE A 55 15.81 -13.02 3.28
N SER A 56 16.29 -13.63 2.21
CA SER A 56 17.72 -13.79 1.98
C SER A 56 18.34 -12.49 1.43
N PHE A 57 19.64 -12.28 1.69
CA PHE A 57 20.37 -11.16 1.11
C PHE A 57 20.68 -11.36 -0.39
N ASN A 58 20.41 -12.52 -0.97
CA ASN A 58 20.54 -12.77 -2.41
C ASN A 58 19.64 -11.85 -3.24
N THR A 59 18.56 -11.31 -2.66
CA THR A 59 17.72 -10.31 -3.30
C THR A 59 18.47 -9.01 -3.56
N VAL A 60 19.44 -8.64 -2.71
CA VAL A 60 20.27 -7.44 -2.87
C VAL A 60 21.18 -7.58 -4.09
N ASP A 61 21.80 -8.75 -4.27
CA ASP A 61 22.68 -9.01 -5.40
C ASP A 61 21.92 -9.01 -6.73
N ALA A 62 20.69 -9.53 -6.72
CA ALA A 62 19.87 -9.64 -7.93
C ALA A 62 19.12 -8.34 -8.27
N LEU A 63 18.62 -7.60 -7.28
CA LEU A 63 17.66 -6.51 -7.44
C LEU A 63 18.05 -5.22 -6.72
N SER A 64 19.26 -5.17 -6.16
CA SER A 64 19.85 -4.03 -5.44
C SER A 64 19.10 -3.59 -4.17
N ASN A 65 18.08 -4.32 -3.74
CA ASN A 65 17.23 -3.95 -2.62
C ASN A 65 16.77 -5.15 -1.78
N TRP A 66 16.79 -5.00 -0.45
CA TRP A 66 16.26 -5.99 0.49
C TRP A 66 14.88 -5.56 0.99
N MET A 67 13.82 -6.14 0.44
CA MET A 67 12.43 -5.76 0.71
C MET A 67 11.53 -7.00 0.86
N PRO A 68 11.74 -7.82 1.90
CA PRO A 68 11.06 -9.11 2.04
C PRO A 68 9.52 -8.97 2.05
N LEU A 69 8.96 -7.99 2.75
CA LEU A 69 7.51 -7.80 2.83
C LEU A 69 6.91 -7.37 1.49
N THR A 70 7.65 -6.57 0.71
CA THR A 70 7.24 -6.19 -0.64
C THR A 70 7.14 -7.42 -1.53
N PHE A 71 8.19 -8.27 -1.56
CA PHE A 71 8.16 -9.50 -2.35
C PHE A 71 7.07 -10.47 -1.90
N LEU A 72 6.87 -10.63 -0.59
CA LEU A 72 5.76 -11.45 -0.09
C LEU A 72 4.41 -10.93 -0.56
N SER A 73 4.18 -9.62 -0.53
CA SER A 73 2.93 -9.03 -1.01
C SER A 73 2.72 -9.24 -2.51
N LEU A 74 3.80 -9.16 -3.31
CA LEU A 74 3.74 -9.43 -4.75
C LEU A 74 3.48 -10.92 -5.05
N MET A 75 4.07 -11.84 -4.28
CA MET A 75 3.79 -13.28 -4.36
C MET A 75 2.34 -13.61 -4.02
N VAL A 76 1.75 -12.91 -3.03
CA VAL A 76 0.33 -13.05 -2.68
C VAL A 76 -0.53 -12.59 -3.85
N ASP A 77 -0.22 -11.46 -4.48
CA ASP A 77 -0.96 -10.98 -5.65
C ASP A 77 -0.87 -11.96 -6.82
N ALA A 78 0.32 -12.47 -7.12
CA ALA A 78 0.52 -13.49 -8.18
C ALA A 78 -0.32 -14.73 -7.92
N GLN A 79 -0.43 -15.16 -6.67
CA GLN A 79 -1.22 -16.34 -6.28
C GLN A 79 -2.74 -16.09 -6.36
N LEU A 80 -3.21 -14.90 -6.00
CA LEU A 80 -4.64 -14.56 -5.96
C LEU A 80 -5.20 -14.15 -7.32
N PHE A 81 -4.43 -13.38 -8.09
CA PHE A 81 -4.89 -12.72 -9.32
C PHE A 81 -4.21 -13.26 -10.59
N GLY A 82 -3.22 -14.17 -10.44
CA GLY A 82 -2.34 -14.54 -11.56
C GLY A 82 -1.43 -13.38 -11.94
N MET A 83 -0.85 -13.44 -13.15
CA MET A 83 0.12 -12.45 -13.63
C MET A 83 -0.51 -11.30 -14.43
N GLY A 84 -1.80 -11.02 -14.22
CA GLY A 84 -2.45 -9.84 -14.77
C GLY A 84 -2.17 -8.59 -13.92
N GLY A 85 -1.66 -7.50 -14.54
CA GLY A 85 -1.27 -6.28 -13.82
C GLY A 85 -2.37 -5.66 -12.94
N GLY A 86 -3.64 -5.76 -13.34
CA GLY A 86 -4.77 -5.15 -12.64
C GLY A 86 -4.90 -5.55 -11.17
N GLY A 87 -4.64 -6.81 -10.82
CA GLY A 87 -4.67 -7.28 -9.43
C GLY A 87 -3.58 -6.64 -8.58
N PHE A 88 -2.38 -6.49 -9.13
CA PHE A 88 -1.25 -5.83 -8.45
C PHE A 88 -1.53 -4.34 -8.22
N HIS A 89 -2.10 -3.66 -9.22
CA HIS A 89 -2.54 -2.26 -9.06
C HIS A 89 -3.65 -2.11 -8.02
N LEU A 90 -4.62 -3.04 -7.99
CA LEU A 90 -5.67 -3.04 -6.97
C LEU A 90 -5.07 -3.09 -5.56
N THR A 91 -4.10 -3.96 -5.32
CA THR A 91 -3.45 -4.05 -4.01
C THR A 91 -2.73 -2.75 -3.64
N ASN A 92 -2.01 -2.08 -4.57
CA ASN A 92 -1.40 -0.77 -4.32
C ASN A 92 -2.45 0.27 -3.90
N VAL A 93 -3.56 0.33 -4.63
CA VAL A 93 -4.65 1.28 -4.33
C VAL A 93 -5.30 0.98 -2.98
N LEU A 94 -5.50 -0.29 -2.63
CA LEU A 94 -6.05 -0.68 -1.33
C LEU A 94 -5.10 -0.34 -0.17
N LEU A 95 -3.79 -0.54 -0.34
CA LEU A 95 -2.78 -0.15 0.65
C LEU A 95 -2.75 1.37 0.83
N HIS A 96 -2.82 2.14 -0.26
CA HIS A 96 -2.88 3.60 -0.20
C HIS A 96 -4.17 4.10 0.45
N CYS A 97 -5.31 3.48 0.15
CA CYS A 97 -6.58 3.77 0.81
C CYS A 97 -6.50 3.48 2.31
N ALA A 98 -5.97 2.33 2.71
CA ALA A 98 -5.76 1.98 4.12
C ALA A 98 -4.83 2.98 4.81
N SER A 99 -3.74 3.40 4.14
CA SER A 99 -2.82 4.43 4.62
C SER A 99 -3.53 5.76 4.90
N ALA A 100 -4.40 6.22 3.98
CA ALA A 100 -5.21 7.43 4.16
C ALA A 100 -6.19 7.31 5.35
N LEU A 101 -6.78 6.12 5.54
CA LEU A 101 -7.67 5.86 6.67
C LEU A 101 -6.91 5.82 8.01
N PHE A 102 -5.72 5.21 8.06
CA PHE A 102 -4.88 5.22 9.27
C PHE A 102 -4.40 6.63 9.59
N LEU A 103 -4.00 7.42 8.59
CA LEU A 103 -3.66 8.83 8.78
C LEU A 103 -4.85 9.62 9.34
N TYR A 104 -6.04 9.44 8.76
CA TYR A 104 -7.26 10.06 9.27
C TYR A 104 -7.53 9.70 10.73
N ALA A 105 -7.47 8.41 11.05
CA ALA A 105 -7.72 7.90 12.40
C ALA A 105 -6.69 8.44 13.41
N ALA A 106 -5.41 8.46 13.04
CA ALA A 106 -4.35 9.02 13.87
C ALA A 106 -4.58 10.51 14.16
N LEU A 107 -4.86 11.30 13.12
CA LEU A 107 -5.10 12.73 13.27
C LEU A 107 -6.35 13.03 14.12
N VAL A 108 -7.42 12.26 13.96
CA VAL A 108 -8.62 12.39 14.81
C VAL A 108 -8.29 12.04 16.25
N GLN A 109 -7.56 10.97 16.50
CA GLN A 109 -7.16 10.55 17.84
C GLN A 109 -6.30 11.61 18.54
N MET A 110 -5.40 12.25 17.81
CA MET A 110 -4.47 13.25 18.34
C MET A 110 -5.11 14.63 18.55
N THR A 111 -6.10 15.00 17.73
CA THR A 111 -6.61 16.39 17.69
C THR A 111 -8.07 16.55 18.05
N GLY A 112 -8.86 15.48 18.01
CA GLY A 112 -10.32 15.52 18.14
C GLY A 112 -11.06 16.18 16.95
N ALA A 113 -10.32 16.74 15.97
CA ALA A 113 -10.87 17.59 14.91
C ALA A 113 -11.22 16.77 13.65
N THR A 114 -12.34 16.05 13.68
CA THR A 114 -12.75 15.09 12.63
C THR A 114 -12.75 15.68 11.20
N THR A 115 -13.29 16.88 11.01
CA THR A 115 -13.37 17.50 9.67
C THR A 115 -11.99 17.93 9.15
N LYS A 116 -11.17 18.56 10.00
CA LYS A 116 -9.83 18.99 9.62
C LYS A 116 -8.95 17.78 9.30
N SER A 117 -9.03 16.73 10.09
CA SER A 117 -8.32 15.46 9.87
C SER A 117 -8.74 14.81 8.55
N ALA A 118 -10.03 14.85 8.21
CA ALA A 118 -10.52 14.33 6.93
C ALA A 118 -9.99 15.12 5.74
N ILE A 119 -9.89 16.46 5.85
CA ILE A 119 -9.31 17.30 4.79
C ILE A 119 -7.83 16.94 4.56
N VAL A 120 -7.05 16.83 5.64
CA VAL A 120 -5.62 16.47 5.53
C VAL A 120 -5.46 15.08 4.89
N ALA A 121 -6.23 14.08 5.35
CA ALA A 121 -6.19 12.74 4.78
C ALA A 121 -6.66 12.70 3.31
N ALA A 122 -7.63 13.53 2.93
CA ALA A 122 -8.07 13.65 1.54
C ALA A 122 -6.97 14.27 0.66
N LEU A 123 -6.32 15.34 1.12
CA LEU A 123 -5.18 15.93 0.41
C LEU A 123 -4.03 14.92 0.22
N PHE A 124 -3.73 14.13 1.25
CA PHE A 124 -2.77 13.03 1.13
C PHE A 124 -3.21 12.00 0.09
N ALA A 125 -4.48 11.54 0.16
CA ALA A 125 -4.99 10.47 -0.69
C ALA A 125 -4.96 10.81 -2.18
N VAL A 126 -5.16 12.09 -2.55
CA VAL A 126 -5.22 12.52 -3.96
C VAL A 126 -4.03 13.37 -4.39
N HIS A 127 -2.98 13.44 -3.56
CA HIS A 127 -1.84 14.29 -3.86
C HIS A 127 -1.10 13.79 -5.12
N PRO A 128 -0.79 14.65 -6.09
CA PRO A 128 -0.16 14.23 -7.36
C PRO A 128 1.17 13.50 -7.19
N LEU A 129 1.94 13.81 -6.16
CA LEU A 129 3.22 13.13 -5.88
C LEU A 129 3.07 11.65 -5.47
N HIS A 130 1.87 11.20 -5.12
CA HIS A 130 1.63 9.79 -4.81
C HIS A 130 1.25 8.95 -6.03
N VAL A 131 1.04 9.59 -7.20
CA VAL A 131 0.63 8.86 -8.41
C VAL A 131 1.66 7.82 -8.80
N GLU A 132 2.95 8.14 -8.78
CA GLU A 132 4.03 7.21 -9.06
C GLU A 132 4.00 6.01 -8.10
N SER A 133 4.02 6.26 -6.80
CA SER A 133 4.03 5.21 -5.77
C SER A 133 2.79 4.31 -5.80
N VAL A 134 1.64 4.82 -6.24
CA VAL A 134 0.39 4.05 -6.27
C VAL A 134 0.18 3.34 -7.61
N ALA A 135 0.47 4.03 -8.72
CA ALA A 135 0.20 3.52 -10.06
C ALA A 135 1.30 2.61 -10.62
N TRP A 136 2.50 2.62 -10.05
CA TRP A 136 3.60 1.75 -10.47
C TRP A 136 3.73 0.56 -9.50
N VAL A 137 3.66 -0.66 -10.01
CA VAL A 137 3.55 -1.87 -9.16
C VAL A 137 4.81 -2.10 -8.31
N THR A 138 6.01 -1.91 -8.85
CA THR A 138 7.26 -2.07 -8.08
C THR A 138 7.48 -1.03 -7.00
N GLU A 139 6.79 0.13 -7.06
CA GLU A 139 6.75 1.10 -5.96
C GLU A 139 5.84 0.64 -4.79
N ARG A 140 5.40 -0.62 -4.79
CA ARG A 140 4.72 -1.28 -3.68
C ARG A 140 5.40 -1.05 -2.33
N LYS A 141 6.72 -0.97 -2.31
CA LYS A 141 7.51 -0.68 -1.12
C LYS A 141 7.06 0.62 -0.44
N ASP A 142 6.72 1.65 -1.21
CA ASP A 142 6.33 2.95 -0.69
C ASP A 142 4.93 2.91 -0.07
N VAL A 143 3.94 2.41 -0.81
CA VAL A 143 2.56 2.32 -0.28
C VAL A 143 2.47 1.37 0.92
N LEU A 144 3.28 0.31 0.94
CA LEU A 144 3.34 -0.65 2.04
C LEU A 144 3.97 0.00 3.28
N SER A 145 5.11 0.70 3.11
CA SER A 145 5.80 1.37 4.22
C SER A 145 4.96 2.50 4.82
N LEU A 146 4.28 3.29 3.98
CA LEU A 146 3.37 4.34 4.44
C LEU A 146 2.16 3.78 5.16
N CYS A 147 1.59 2.67 4.69
CA CYS A 147 0.47 2.00 5.35
C CYS A 147 0.86 1.55 6.77
N PHE A 148 1.98 0.86 6.92
CA PHE A 148 2.48 0.46 8.23
C PHE A 148 2.92 1.64 9.10
N GLY A 149 3.53 2.66 8.51
CA GLY A 149 3.93 3.89 9.21
C GLY A 149 2.74 4.62 9.82
N HIS A 150 1.68 4.86 9.04
CA HIS A 150 0.46 5.50 9.54
C HIS A 150 -0.29 4.61 10.54
N ALA A 151 -0.32 3.29 10.35
CA ALA A 151 -0.87 2.36 11.33
C ALA A 151 -0.11 2.42 12.66
N ALA A 152 1.22 2.50 12.64
CA ALA A 152 2.05 2.63 13.83
C ALA A 152 1.80 3.97 14.56
N ILE A 153 1.69 5.09 13.82
CA ILE A 153 1.35 6.39 14.38
C ILE A 153 -0.03 6.35 15.05
N TRP A 154 -1.02 5.74 14.39
CA TRP A 154 -2.35 5.59 14.97
C TRP A 154 -2.34 4.73 16.24
N ALA A 155 -1.66 3.59 16.22
CA ALA A 155 -1.52 2.71 17.37
C ALA A 155 -0.83 3.42 18.55
N TYR A 156 0.21 4.20 18.28
CA TYR A 156 0.89 5.01 19.29
C TYR A 156 -0.02 6.09 19.87
N ALA A 157 -0.79 6.80 19.03
CA ALA A 157 -1.75 7.79 19.50
C ALA A 157 -2.81 7.17 20.42
N MET A 158 -3.30 5.97 20.08
CA MET A 158 -4.23 5.22 20.95
C MET A 158 -3.59 4.83 22.29
N TYR A 159 -2.35 4.36 22.27
CA TYR A 159 -1.61 3.99 23.47
C TYR A 159 -1.45 5.19 24.42
N VAL A 160 -1.01 6.33 23.90
CA VAL A 160 -0.83 7.54 24.70
C VAL A 160 -2.15 8.03 25.32
N THR A 161 -3.25 7.98 24.54
CA THR A 161 -4.57 8.40 25.06
C THR A 161 -5.12 7.43 26.13
N ALA A 162 -4.82 6.14 26.00
CA ALA A 162 -5.25 5.15 26.99
C ALA A 162 -4.44 5.19 28.30
N ALA A 163 -3.24 5.78 28.28
CA ALA A 163 -2.36 5.92 29.43
C ALA A 163 -2.60 7.20 30.26
N GLN A 164 -3.48 8.09 29.80
CA GLN A 164 -3.92 9.30 30.50
C GLN A 164 -5.22 9.07 31.30
#